data_12d807c2019d88e2322b1cfc5403b2cc
#
_entry.id   12d807c2019d88e2322b1cfc5403b2cc
#
_cell.length_a   1.000
_cell.length_b   1.000
_cell.length_c   1.000
_cell.angle_alpha   90.00
_cell.angle_beta   90.00
_cell.angle_gamma   90.00
#
_symmetry.space_group_name_H-M   'P 1'
#
loop_
_entity.id
_entity.type
_entity.pdbx_description
1 polymer ?
#
loop_
_entity_poly.entity_id
_entity_poly.type
_entity_poly.pdbx_seq_one_letter_code
_entity_poly.pdbx_strand_id
1 'polypeptide(L)'
;MGGVCPKIKSIFRRNGDDFMIIVIDNYDSFTYNLVHYIGEFEQDIKVIRNDEMSVPEIMDNNPSKIVISPGPCTPKEAGISVELIKTAEVPILGVCLGHQAIGAAFGGNIIKAPEVFHGKTSSIDHDGSLLFSEIEKSYDVVRYHSLIIDMKTLPSELNVTATLSDDKEIIMAVEHINRPIYGVQFHPESIDTNNGTKLIENFIKKI
;
A
#
# COMPACT_ATOMS: atom_id res chain seq x y z
N MET A 1 -22.06 -51.22 5.66
CA MET A 1 -22.45 -50.28 4.59
C MET A 1 -22.56 -48.90 5.23
N GLY A 2 -21.47 -48.16 5.21
CA GLY A 2 -21.40 -46.83 5.84
C GLY A 2 -21.51 -45.76 4.75
N GLY A 3 -22.62 -45.06 4.69
CA GLY A 3 -22.81 -43.92 3.81
C GLY A 3 -22.04 -42.70 4.30
N VAL A 4 -21.07 -42.23 3.53
CA VAL A 4 -20.39 -40.97 3.74
C VAL A 4 -21.32 -39.84 3.29
N CYS A 5 -21.75 -39.02 4.25
CA CYS A 5 -22.53 -37.82 3.98
C CYS A 5 -21.64 -36.77 3.28
N PRO A 6 -21.98 -36.29 2.08
CA PRO A 6 -21.23 -35.23 1.45
C PRO A 6 -21.42 -33.93 2.22
N LYS A 7 -20.31 -33.29 2.62
CA LYS A 7 -20.32 -31.93 3.19
C LYS A 7 -21.00 -30.99 2.21
N ILE A 8 -22.17 -30.50 2.57
CA ILE A 8 -22.88 -29.43 1.89
C ILE A 8 -22.01 -28.18 2.08
N LYS A 9 -21.26 -27.79 1.06
CA LYS A 9 -20.72 -26.43 0.95
C LYS A 9 -21.93 -25.50 0.88
N SER A 10 -22.11 -24.67 1.90
CA SER A 10 -23.17 -23.67 1.94
C SER A 10 -22.97 -22.69 0.78
N ILE A 11 -23.78 -22.89 -0.27
CA ILE A 11 -23.94 -21.94 -1.36
C ILE A 11 -24.85 -20.81 -0.84
N PHE A 12 -24.31 -19.89 -0.09
CA PHE A 12 -24.84 -18.55 0.03
C PHE A 12 -23.93 -17.62 -0.77
N ARG A 13 -24.09 -17.61 -2.10
CA ARG A 13 -23.68 -16.48 -2.92
C ARG A 13 -24.56 -15.31 -2.51
N ARG A 14 -24.02 -14.37 -1.74
CA ARG A 14 -24.56 -13.02 -1.67
C ARG A 14 -24.41 -12.42 -3.07
N ASN A 15 -25.50 -11.91 -3.63
CA ASN A 15 -25.48 -11.10 -4.84
C ASN A 15 -24.78 -9.78 -4.50
N GLY A 16 -23.51 -9.66 -4.85
CA GLY A 16 -22.59 -8.54 -4.67
C GLY A 16 -21.19 -9.12 -4.83
N ASP A 17 -20.39 -8.59 -5.70
CA ASP A 17 -18.99 -8.99 -5.86
C ASP A 17 -18.34 -8.97 -4.47
N ASP A 18 -17.75 -10.11 -4.04
CA ASP A 18 -17.03 -10.22 -2.76
C ASP A 18 -15.81 -9.28 -2.83
N PHE A 19 -16.01 -8.03 -2.38
CA PHE A 19 -15.01 -6.97 -2.44
C PHE A 19 -14.23 -6.94 -1.13
N MET A 20 -13.37 -7.95 -0.93
CA MET A 20 -12.55 -8.03 0.27
C MET A 20 -11.20 -7.33 0.06
N ILE A 21 -10.81 -6.48 1.01
CA ILE A 21 -9.48 -5.89 1.06
C ILE A 21 -8.62 -6.65 2.06
N ILE A 22 -7.42 -7.08 1.64
CA ILE A 22 -6.43 -7.62 2.56
C ILE A 22 -5.43 -6.52 2.92
N VAL A 23 -5.23 -6.31 4.22
CA VAL A 23 -4.18 -5.43 4.76
C VAL A 23 -3.06 -6.29 5.30
N ILE A 24 -1.86 -6.16 4.73
CA ILE A 24 -0.65 -6.80 5.25
C ILE A 24 -0.08 -5.92 6.36
N ASP A 25 -0.08 -6.45 7.58
CA ASP A 25 0.46 -5.78 8.76
C ASP A 25 1.94 -6.08 8.93
N ASN A 26 2.78 -5.08 8.73
CA ASN A 26 4.23 -5.13 8.97
C ASN A 26 4.61 -4.85 10.44
N TYR A 27 3.75 -5.22 11.39
CA TYR A 27 3.96 -4.98 12.83
C TYR A 27 4.06 -3.50 13.17
N ASP A 28 3.21 -2.70 12.54
CA ASP A 28 3.18 -1.25 12.71
C ASP A 28 1.99 -0.78 13.55
N SER A 29 2.23 0.20 14.44
CA SER A 29 1.18 0.77 15.29
C SER A 29 0.13 1.57 14.50
N PHE A 30 0.44 2.04 13.30
CA PHE A 30 -0.47 2.78 12.43
C PHE A 30 -1.29 1.87 11.50
N THR A 31 -1.04 0.55 11.46
CA THR A 31 -1.81 -0.39 10.63
C THR A 31 -3.31 -0.26 10.88
N TYR A 32 -3.74 -0.18 12.13
CA TYR A 32 -5.16 -0.09 12.45
C TYR A 32 -5.77 1.28 12.16
N ASN A 33 -4.98 2.36 12.14
CA ASN A 33 -5.45 3.66 11.64
C ASN A 33 -5.74 3.54 10.13
N LEU A 34 -4.84 2.90 9.38
CA LEU A 34 -5.04 2.65 7.95
C LEU A 34 -6.29 1.78 7.71
N VAL A 35 -6.49 0.71 8.50
CA VAL A 35 -7.69 -0.13 8.46
C VAL A 35 -8.95 0.70 8.74
N HIS A 36 -8.89 1.63 9.70
CA HIS A 36 -10.02 2.50 10.02
C HIS A 36 -10.41 3.40 8.83
N TYR A 37 -9.44 4.04 8.18
CA TYR A 37 -9.70 4.87 6.99
C TYR A 37 -10.23 4.04 5.82
N ILE A 38 -9.71 2.82 5.60
CA ILE A 38 -10.25 1.89 4.60
C ILE A 38 -11.71 1.54 4.95
N GLY A 39 -11.99 1.29 6.24
CA GLY A 39 -13.30 0.92 6.76
C GLY A 39 -14.41 1.95 6.55
N GLU A 40 -14.06 3.21 6.25
CA GLU A 40 -15.04 4.23 5.84
C GLU A 40 -15.63 3.93 4.46
N PHE A 41 -14.95 3.17 3.62
CA PHE A 41 -15.33 2.91 2.23
C PHE A 41 -15.65 1.45 1.94
N GLU A 42 -15.00 0.52 2.66
CA GLU A 42 -15.18 -0.92 2.52
C GLU A 42 -15.06 -1.59 3.89
N GLN A 43 -16.03 -2.45 4.24
CA GLN A 43 -16.08 -3.08 5.56
C GLN A 43 -15.53 -4.51 5.57
N ASP A 44 -15.45 -5.18 4.42
CA ASP A 44 -14.86 -6.50 4.32
C ASP A 44 -13.32 -6.39 4.23
N ILE A 45 -12.71 -6.26 5.41
CA ILE A 45 -11.28 -6.08 5.56
C ILE A 45 -10.70 -7.24 6.37
N LYS A 46 -9.67 -7.88 5.85
CA LYS A 46 -8.89 -8.90 6.56
C LYS A 46 -7.48 -8.39 6.80
N VAL A 47 -7.06 -8.33 8.06
CA VAL A 47 -5.68 -7.98 8.45
C VAL A 47 -4.89 -9.26 8.62
N ILE A 48 -3.73 -9.37 7.99
CA ILE A 48 -2.84 -10.54 8.02
C ILE A 48 -1.41 -10.02 8.28
N ARG A 49 -0.71 -10.58 9.24
CA ARG A 49 0.69 -10.25 9.48
C ARG A 49 1.58 -10.74 8.34
N ASN A 50 2.65 -10.02 8.09
CA ASN A 50 3.55 -10.25 6.96
C ASN A 50 4.30 -11.60 6.99
N ASP A 51 4.19 -12.35 8.07
CA ASP A 51 4.80 -13.69 8.31
C ASP A 51 3.75 -14.77 8.67
N GLU A 52 2.44 -14.43 8.61
CA GLU A 52 1.37 -15.33 9.05
C GLU A 52 0.91 -16.31 7.96
N MET A 53 0.95 -15.88 6.70
CA MET A 53 0.48 -16.64 5.54
C MET A 53 1.45 -16.51 4.38
N SER A 54 1.57 -17.55 3.56
CA SER A 54 2.27 -17.47 2.29
C SER A 54 1.46 -16.69 1.24
N VAL A 55 2.12 -16.23 0.18
CA VAL A 55 1.47 -15.50 -0.92
C VAL A 55 0.34 -16.33 -1.57
N PRO A 56 0.49 -17.63 -1.88
CA PRO A 56 -0.61 -18.45 -2.37
C PRO A 56 -1.82 -18.49 -1.43
N GLU A 57 -1.59 -18.66 -0.11
CA GLU A 57 -2.68 -18.67 0.88
C GLU A 57 -3.41 -17.34 0.96
N ILE A 58 -2.70 -16.22 0.79
CA ILE A 58 -3.32 -14.88 0.70
C ILE A 58 -4.19 -14.79 -0.55
N MET A 59 -3.69 -15.21 -1.70
CA MET A 59 -4.42 -15.14 -2.97
C MET A 59 -5.61 -16.12 -3.02
N ASP A 60 -5.56 -17.24 -2.30
CA ASP A 60 -6.68 -18.16 -2.15
C ASP A 60 -7.90 -17.55 -1.42
N ASN A 61 -7.70 -16.43 -0.71
CA ASN A 61 -8.83 -15.65 -0.15
C ASN A 61 -9.54 -14.80 -1.22
N ASN A 62 -9.06 -14.75 -2.46
CA ASN A 62 -9.59 -13.94 -3.56
C ASN A 62 -9.73 -12.45 -3.20
N PRO A 63 -8.68 -11.77 -2.72
CA PRO A 63 -8.77 -10.35 -2.42
C PRO A 63 -9.07 -9.54 -3.68
N SER A 64 -9.91 -8.53 -3.55
CA SER A 64 -10.14 -7.55 -4.61
C SER A 64 -9.01 -6.52 -4.67
N LYS A 65 -8.42 -6.20 -3.52
CA LYS A 65 -7.29 -5.27 -3.36
C LYS A 65 -6.42 -5.67 -2.18
N ILE A 66 -5.16 -5.23 -2.21
CA ILE A 66 -4.20 -5.43 -1.13
C ILE A 66 -3.63 -4.08 -0.71
N VAL A 67 -3.53 -3.86 0.60
CA VAL A 67 -2.84 -2.70 1.16
C VAL A 67 -1.67 -3.22 2.01
N ILE A 68 -0.47 -2.73 1.76
CA ILE A 68 0.74 -3.09 2.52
C ILE A 68 1.06 -1.93 3.46
N SER A 69 1.00 -2.20 4.76
CA SER A 69 1.12 -1.19 5.81
C SER A 69 2.52 -0.59 5.91
N PRO A 70 2.65 0.54 6.63
CA PRO A 70 3.93 0.94 7.21
C PRO A 70 4.55 -0.18 8.05
N GLY A 71 5.80 0.00 8.45
CA GLY A 71 6.48 -0.95 9.33
C GLY A 71 7.89 -0.52 9.67
N PRO A 72 8.52 -1.17 10.64
CA PRO A 72 9.91 -0.94 11.01
C PRO A 72 10.89 -1.58 10.00
N CYS A 73 12.15 -1.26 10.16
CA CYS A 73 13.28 -1.84 9.43
C CYS A 73 13.30 -1.53 7.93
N THR A 74 13.58 -2.52 7.08
CA THR A 74 13.72 -2.38 5.63
C THR A 74 12.81 -3.38 4.89
N PRO A 75 12.60 -3.24 3.58
CA PRO A 75 11.84 -4.22 2.80
C PRO A 75 12.33 -5.67 2.91
N LYS A 76 13.59 -5.88 3.31
CA LYS A 76 14.14 -7.24 3.51
C LYS A 76 13.51 -7.95 4.71
N GLU A 77 13.10 -7.18 5.72
CA GLU A 77 12.44 -7.67 6.92
C GLU A 77 10.90 -7.58 6.83
N ALA A 78 10.35 -7.13 5.70
CA ALA A 78 8.89 -6.99 5.50
C ALA A 78 8.19 -8.31 5.12
N GLY A 79 8.77 -9.46 5.50
CA GLY A 79 8.18 -10.79 5.27
C GLY A 79 7.82 -11.02 3.80
N ILE A 80 6.57 -11.39 3.54
CA ILE A 80 6.06 -11.72 2.20
C ILE A 80 5.82 -10.50 1.30
N SER A 81 5.94 -9.26 1.83
CA SER A 81 5.49 -8.04 1.11
C SER A 81 6.14 -7.88 -0.26
N VAL A 82 7.45 -8.13 -0.38
CA VAL A 82 8.16 -8.02 -1.66
C VAL A 82 7.73 -9.11 -2.65
N GLU A 83 7.52 -10.34 -2.19
CA GLU A 83 7.05 -11.45 -3.04
C GLU A 83 5.62 -11.20 -3.51
N LEU A 84 4.76 -10.74 -2.61
CA LEU A 84 3.37 -10.41 -2.91
C LEU A 84 3.26 -9.32 -3.99
N ILE A 85 4.05 -8.24 -3.90
CA ILE A 85 4.13 -7.19 -4.91
C ILE A 85 4.53 -7.73 -6.28
N LYS A 86 5.48 -8.66 -6.32
CA LYS A 86 5.95 -9.25 -7.59
C LYS A 86 4.89 -10.11 -8.27
N THR A 87 4.08 -10.84 -7.51
CA THR A 87 3.26 -11.94 -8.00
C THR A 87 1.77 -11.68 -8.02
N ALA A 88 1.23 -10.82 -7.12
CA ALA A 88 -0.20 -10.54 -7.10
C ALA A 88 -0.65 -9.74 -8.33
N GLU A 89 -1.79 -10.12 -8.91
CA GLU A 89 -2.38 -9.46 -10.08
C GLU A 89 -3.47 -8.43 -9.72
N VAL A 90 -3.84 -8.36 -8.44
CA VAL A 90 -4.84 -7.41 -7.92
C VAL A 90 -4.20 -6.05 -7.61
N PRO A 91 -4.99 -4.96 -7.52
CA PRO A 91 -4.49 -3.65 -7.12
C PRO A 91 -3.79 -3.68 -5.76
N ILE A 92 -2.62 -3.02 -5.68
CA ILE A 92 -1.81 -2.90 -4.47
C ILE A 92 -1.55 -1.44 -4.14
N LEU A 93 -1.77 -1.06 -2.87
CA LEU A 93 -1.28 0.19 -2.30
C LEU A 93 -0.23 -0.12 -1.23
N GLY A 94 1.00 0.36 -1.41
CA GLY A 94 2.07 0.30 -0.42
C GLY A 94 2.23 1.64 0.32
N VAL A 95 2.19 1.62 1.65
CA VAL A 95 2.35 2.80 2.50
C VAL A 95 3.68 2.73 3.24
N CYS A 96 4.50 3.77 3.16
CA CYS A 96 5.80 3.93 3.81
C CYS A 96 6.73 2.74 3.56
N LEU A 97 6.84 1.75 4.45
CA LEU A 97 7.59 0.51 4.21
C LEU A 97 7.04 -0.24 2.99
N GLY A 98 5.72 -0.29 2.81
CA GLY A 98 5.07 -0.88 1.63
C GLY A 98 5.48 -0.21 0.32
N HIS A 99 5.62 1.12 0.30
CA HIS A 99 6.15 1.87 -0.84
C HIS A 99 7.61 1.50 -1.13
N GLN A 100 8.45 1.43 -0.08
CA GLN A 100 9.84 0.99 -0.23
C GLN A 100 9.93 -0.45 -0.72
N ALA A 101 9.02 -1.33 -0.27
CA ALA A 101 8.92 -2.70 -0.75
C ALA A 101 8.57 -2.76 -2.24
N ILE A 102 7.75 -1.83 -2.75
CA ILE A 102 7.49 -1.69 -4.20
C ILE A 102 8.79 -1.35 -4.92
N GLY A 103 9.53 -0.32 -4.49
CA GLY A 103 10.83 0.00 -5.09
C GLY A 103 11.79 -1.19 -5.13
N ALA A 104 11.91 -1.89 -3.99
CA ALA A 104 12.78 -3.07 -3.87
C ALA A 104 12.31 -4.27 -4.73
N ALA A 105 11.00 -4.47 -4.88
CA ALA A 105 10.42 -5.56 -5.66
C ALA A 105 10.82 -5.50 -7.14
N PHE A 106 10.98 -4.31 -7.68
CA PHE A 106 11.38 -4.07 -9.07
C PHE A 106 12.87 -3.74 -9.23
N GLY A 107 13.68 -3.83 -8.16
CA GLY A 107 15.14 -3.72 -8.21
C GLY A 107 15.71 -2.35 -7.87
N GLY A 108 14.90 -1.40 -7.43
CA GLY A 108 15.34 -0.11 -6.90
C GLY A 108 16.08 -0.25 -5.56
N ASN A 109 17.09 0.58 -5.34
CA ASN A 109 17.79 0.64 -4.07
C ASN A 109 17.00 1.42 -3.02
N ILE A 110 17.02 0.92 -1.80
CA ILE A 110 16.49 1.63 -0.63
C ILE A 110 17.66 2.18 0.15
N ILE A 111 17.72 3.50 0.26
CA ILE A 111 18.83 4.23 0.86
C ILE A 111 18.37 5.06 2.07
N LYS A 112 19.33 5.52 2.87
CA LYS A 112 19.02 6.46 3.96
C LYS A 112 18.55 7.79 3.38
N ALA A 113 17.47 8.31 3.94
CA ALA A 113 17.04 9.68 3.66
C ALA A 113 18.10 10.69 4.14
N PRO A 114 18.20 11.87 3.52
CA PRO A 114 19.11 12.93 3.99
C PRO A 114 18.84 13.33 5.46
N GLU A 115 17.58 13.24 5.87
CA GLU A 115 17.13 13.51 7.24
C GLU A 115 16.20 12.39 7.72
N VAL A 116 16.14 12.22 9.05
CA VAL A 116 15.18 11.33 9.71
C VAL A 116 13.91 12.12 10.03
N PHE A 117 12.77 11.61 9.58
CA PHE A 117 11.47 12.23 9.84
C PHE A 117 10.69 11.40 10.85
N HIS A 118 10.13 12.08 11.85
CA HIS A 118 9.28 11.46 12.85
C HIS A 118 8.13 12.42 13.21
N GLY A 119 6.98 12.22 12.57
CA GLY A 119 5.79 13.05 12.76
C GLY A 119 5.95 14.48 12.23
N LYS A 120 6.82 14.70 11.26
CA LYS A 120 6.99 16.02 10.63
C LYS A 120 6.16 16.12 9.36
N THR A 121 5.55 17.27 9.19
CA THR A 121 4.83 17.63 7.96
C THR A 121 5.80 18.11 6.88
N SER A 122 5.54 17.76 5.64
CA SER A 122 6.25 18.26 4.46
C SER A 122 5.27 18.44 3.31
N SER A 123 5.49 19.45 2.49
CA SER A 123 4.69 19.65 1.28
C SER A 123 5.18 18.74 0.15
N ILE A 124 4.26 18.14 -0.58
CA ILE A 124 4.53 17.33 -1.78
C ILE A 124 3.86 17.95 -3.00
N ASP A 125 4.44 17.68 -4.17
CA ASP A 125 3.82 17.98 -5.46
C ASP A 125 3.59 16.66 -6.21
N HIS A 126 2.38 16.47 -6.76
CA HIS A 126 2.04 15.28 -7.53
C HIS A 126 1.64 15.63 -8.98
N ASP A 127 1.64 14.63 -9.86
CA ASP A 127 1.37 14.77 -11.29
C ASP A 127 -0.13 14.78 -11.65
N GLY A 128 -1.01 14.42 -10.71
CA GLY A 128 -2.46 14.31 -10.92
C GLY A 128 -2.89 12.93 -11.42
N SER A 129 -2.06 11.90 -11.27
CA SER A 129 -2.42 10.51 -11.56
C SER A 129 -3.68 10.06 -10.81
N LEU A 130 -4.22 8.89 -11.16
CA LEU A 130 -5.53 8.43 -10.68
C LEU A 130 -5.62 8.38 -9.15
N LEU A 131 -4.52 7.98 -8.47
CA LEU A 131 -4.44 7.96 -7.01
C LEU A 131 -4.65 9.36 -6.39
N PHE A 132 -4.20 10.42 -7.07
CA PHE A 132 -4.30 11.82 -6.64
C PHE A 132 -5.50 12.57 -7.26
N SER A 133 -6.44 11.85 -7.87
CA SER A 133 -7.62 12.45 -8.48
C SER A 133 -8.41 13.28 -7.47
N GLU A 134 -8.78 14.53 -7.85
CA GLU A 134 -9.52 15.50 -7.01
C GLU A 134 -8.76 15.94 -5.73
N ILE A 135 -7.44 15.80 -5.72
CA ILE A 135 -6.55 16.31 -4.67
C ILE A 135 -5.81 17.54 -5.21
N GLU A 136 -5.57 18.53 -4.38
CA GLU A 136 -4.80 19.72 -4.72
C GLU A 136 -3.38 19.34 -5.11
N LYS A 137 -2.85 19.94 -6.19
CA LYS A 137 -1.55 19.58 -6.80
C LYS A 137 -0.38 19.61 -5.81
N SER A 138 -0.45 20.48 -4.82
CA SER A 138 0.51 20.58 -3.73
C SER A 138 -0.24 20.53 -2.41
N TYR A 139 0.16 19.65 -1.49
CA TYR A 139 -0.45 19.56 -0.17
C TYR A 139 0.51 18.97 0.87
N ASP A 140 0.16 19.14 2.14
CA ASP A 140 0.98 18.73 3.26
C ASP A 140 0.68 17.30 3.69
N VAL A 141 1.75 16.51 3.94
CA VAL A 141 1.70 15.12 4.36
C VAL A 141 2.63 14.86 5.54
N VAL A 142 2.27 13.89 6.36
CA VAL A 142 3.09 13.50 7.53
C VAL A 142 4.07 12.39 7.14
N ARG A 143 5.29 12.50 7.65
CA ARG A 143 6.41 11.58 7.38
C ARG A 143 6.96 10.97 8.67
N TYR A 144 7.22 9.64 8.65
CA TYR A 144 7.83 8.86 9.75
C TYR A 144 8.93 7.94 9.25
N HIS A 145 9.74 8.36 8.29
CA HIS A 145 10.72 7.47 7.67
C HIS A 145 12.15 7.99 7.74
N SER A 146 13.09 7.06 7.75
CA SER A 146 14.54 7.29 7.62
C SER A 146 15.13 6.67 6.35
N LEU A 147 14.30 5.97 5.56
CA LEU A 147 14.68 5.33 4.29
C LEU A 147 13.80 5.87 3.18
N ILE A 148 14.34 5.86 1.95
CA ILE A 148 13.68 6.29 0.72
C ILE A 148 14.09 5.38 -0.44
N ILE A 149 13.29 5.36 -1.50
CA ILE A 149 13.71 4.83 -2.80
C ILE A 149 14.73 5.80 -3.41
N ASP A 150 15.88 5.28 -3.84
CA ASP A 150 16.90 6.07 -4.52
C ASP A 150 16.43 6.41 -5.95
N MET A 151 16.22 7.70 -6.21
CA MET A 151 15.83 8.23 -7.52
C MET A 151 16.77 7.77 -8.65
N LYS A 152 18.08 7.64 -8.35
CA LYS A 152 19.09 7.26 -9.35
C LYS A 152 18.99 5.81 -9.82
N THR A 153 18.36 4.97 -9.01
CA THR A 153 18.19 3.53 -9.28
C THR A 153 16.73 3.15 -9.43
N LEU A 154 15.84 4.14 -9.62
CA LEU A 154 14.42 3.87 -9.83
C LEU A 154 14.26 2.97 -11.07
N PRO A 155 13.59 1.81 -10.92
CA PRO A 155 13.34 0.90 -12.04
C PRO A 155 12.47 1.54 -13.11
N SER A 156 12.70 1.18 -14.38
CA SER A 156 11.93 1.68 -15.53
C SER A 156 10.44 1.29 -15.50
N GLU A 157 10.10 0.29 -14.69
CA GLU A 157 8.73 -0.19 -14.47
C GLU A 157 7.92 0.73 -13.54
N LEU A 158 8.58 1.68 -12.88
CA LEU A 158 7.95 2.60 -11.93
C LEU A 158 8.04 4.05 -12.43
N ASN A 159 6.89 4.73 -12.41
CA ASN A 159 6.80 6.17 -12.60
C ASN A 159 6.79 6.87 -11.24
N VAL A 160 7.49 8.00 -11.12
CA VAL A 160 7.35 8.90 -9.97
C VAL A 160 6.09 9.74 -10.17
N THR A 161 5.13 9.63 -9.25
CA THR A 161 3.87 10.37 -9.31
C THR A 161 3.77 11.51 -8.28
N ALA A 162 4.66 11.51 -7.26
CA ALA A 162 4.85 12.65 -6.36
C ALA A 162 6.29 12.73 -5.84
N THR A 163 6.73 13.95 -5.57
CA THR A 163 8.03 14.27 -4.94
C THR A 163 7.82 15.30 -3.82
N LEU A 164 8.85 15.54 -2.99
CA LEU A 164 8.83 16.73 -2.14
C LEU A 164 8.74 18.00 -2.98
N SER A 165 8.08 19.04 -2.46
CA SER A 165 7.97 20.32 -3.16
C SER A 165 9.30 21.05 -3.26
N ASP A 166 10.14 20.94 -2.23
CA ASP A 166 11.44 21.59 -2.09
C ASP A 166 12.65 20.72 -2.51
N ASP A 167 12.45 19.40 -2.69
CA ASP A 167 13.50 18.48 -3.17
C ASP A 167 12.92 17.41 -4.09
N LYS A 168 13.08 17.61 -5.41
CA LYS A 168 12.53 16.69 -6.43
C LYS A 168 13.26 15.35 -6.53
N GLU A 169 14.40 15.20 -5.87
CA GLU A 169 15.11 13.92 -5.78
C GLU A 169 14.49 12.97 -4.72
N ILE A 170 13.63 13.48 -3.85
CA ILE A 170 12.93 12.68 -2.86
C ILE A 170 11.59 12.22 -3.37
N ILE A 171 11.51 10.94 -3.71
CA ILE A 171 10.28 10.29 -4.19
C ILE A 171 9.28 10.16 -3.04
N MET A 172 8.07 10.66 -3.27
CA MET A 172 6.97 10.60 -2.30
C MET A 172 5.82 9.71 -2.75
N ALA A 173 5.72 9.42 -4.07
CA ALA A 173 4.83 8.39 -4.58
C ALA A 173 5.35 7.80 -5.88
N VAL A 174 4.99 6.53 -6.10
CA VAL A 174 5.25 5.81 -7.36
C VAL A 174 4.01 5.07 -7.82
N GLU A 175 3.92 4.82 -9.13
CA GLU A 175 2.99 3.86 -9.71
C GLU A 175 3.70 2.96 -10.73
N HIS A 176 3.26 1.73 -10.86
CA HIS A 176 3.79 0.82 -11.86
C HIS A 176 3.15 1.10 -13.23
N ILE A 177 3.96 1.12 -14.30
CA ILE A 177 3.54 1.52 -15.65
C ILE A 177 2.43 0.63 -16.27
N ASN A 178 2.34 -0.65 -15.88
CA ASN A 178 1.43 -1.63 -16.52
C ASN A 178 0.57 -2.40 -15.51
N ARG A 179 0.82 -2.31 -14.22
CA ARG A 179 0.09 -3.04 -13.17
C ARG A 179 -0.53 -2.04 -12.20
N PRO A 180 -1.67 -2.35 -11.59
CA PRO A 180 -2.32 -1.45 -10.64
C PRO A 180 -1.60 -1.44 -9.28
N ILE A 181 -0.32 -1.05 -9.26
CA ILE A 181 0.52 -1.00 -8.07
C ILE A 181 0.91 0.45 -7.81
N TYR A 182 0.59 0.92 -6.63
CA TYR A 182 0.76 2.29 -6.17
C TYR A 182 1.50 2.32 -4.84
N GLY A 183 2.36 3.29 -4.65
CA GLY A 183 3.09 3.43 -3.39
C GLY A 183 3.18 4.89 -2.96
N VAL A 184 2.98 5.15 -1.66
CA VAL A 184 3.17 6.47 -1.05
C VAL A 184 4.14 6.38 0.11
N GLN A 185 5.15 7.26 0.14
CA GLN A 185 6.18 7.27 1.20
C GLN A 185 5.68 7.89 2.50
N PHE A 186 4.68 8.75 2.43
CA PHE A 186 4.03 9.39 3.56
C PHE A 186 2.91 8.53 4.15
N HIS A 187 2.32 9.00 5.25
CA HIS A 187 1.26 8.31 5.99
C HIS A 187 -0.12 8.95 5.71
N PRO A 188 -0.91 8.43 4.76
CA PRO A 188 -2.24 8.97 4.47
C PRO A 188 -3.22 8.78 5.64
N GLU A 189 -2.96 7.82 6.54
CA GLU A 189 -3.75 7.52 7.73
C GLU A 189 -3.43 8.42 8.93
N SER A 190 -2.45 9.32 8.79
CA SER A 190 -2.14 10.31 9.83
C SER A 190 -3.14 11.46 9.78
N ILE A 191 -3.63 11.88 10.95
CA ILE A 191 -4.62 12.96 11.07
C ILE A 191 -4.13 14.30 10.50
N ASP A 192 -2.81 14.54 10.53
CA ASP A 192 -2.19 15.77 10.00
C ASP A 192 -1.79 15.63 8.52
N THR A 193 -2.12 14.53 7.85
CA THR A 193 -1.98 14.41 6.40
C THR A 193 -3.22 14.96 5.72
N ASN A 194 -3.07 16.08 5.02
CA ASN A 194 -4.16 16.64 4.22
C ASN A 194 -4.56 15.64 3.12
N ASN A 195 -5.86 15.56 2.82
CA ASN A 195 -6.40 14.68 1.77
C ASN A 195 -6.08 13.18 1.91
N GLY A 196 -5.62 12.70 3.07
CA GLY A 196 -5.28 11.29 3.29
C GLY A 196 -6.47 10.36 3.06
N THR A 197 -7.64 10.69 3.62
CA THR A 197 -8.90 9.95 3.41
C THR A 197 -9.29 9.92 1.93
N LYS A 198 -9.12 11.06 1.20
CA LYS A 198 -9.44 11.13 -0.24
C LYS A 198 -8.52 10.24 -1.08
N LEU A 199 -7.24 10.15 -0.73
CA LEU A 199 -6.29 9.27 -1.40
C LEU A 199 -6.68 7.79 -1.21
N ILE A 200 -7.06 7.39 0.01
CA ILE A 200 -7.56 6.04 0.30
C ILE A 200 -8.87 5.78 -0.46
N GLU A 201 -9.81 6.74 -0.48
CA GLU A 201 -11.03 6.64 -1.29
C GLU A 201 -10.72 6.40 -2.76
N ASN A 202 -9.78 7.15 -3.34
CA ASN A 202 -9.40 7.00 -4.75
C ASN A 202 -8.84 5.59 -5.02
N PHE A 203 -7.98 5.07 -4.14
CA PHE A 203 -7.48 3.69 -4.26
C PHE A 203 -8.62 2.66 -4.21
N ILE A 204 -9.57 2.82 -3.29
CA ILE A 204 -10.65 1.84 -3.10
C ILE A 204 -11.68 1.91 -4.23
N LYS A 205 -12.07 3.13 -4.68
CA LYS A 205 -13.21 3.32 -5.57
C LYS A 205 -12.86 3.57 -7.03
N LYS A 206 -11.66 4.07 -7.34
CA LYS A 206 -11.29 4.45 -8.71
C LYS A 206 -10.24 3.53 -9.33
N ILE A 207 -9.48 2.78 -8.52
CA ILE A 207 -8.48 1.79 -8.92
C ILE A 207 -9.02 0.39 -8.69
#